data_24ba8eb9ec390277e8f6a4611fbb3d71
#
_entry.id   24ba8eb9ec390277e8f6a4611fbb3d71
#
_cell.length_a   1.000
_cell.length_b   1.000
_cell.length_c   1.000
_cell.angle_alpha   90.00
_cell.angle_beta   90.00
_cell.angle_gamma   90.00
#
_symmetry.space_group_name_H-M   'P 1'
#
loop_
_entity.id
_entity.type
_entity.pdbx_description
1 polymer ?
#
loop_
_entity_poly.entity_id
_entity_poly.type
_entity_poly.pdbx_seq_one_letter_code
_entity_poly.pdbx_strand_id
1 'polypeptide(L)'
;YGGIPAMANMFPLADLYQKVYRESKTTDAAETPSKDIPPLLDRVYAVDEVVPVDVSIPGCPTNPDIIVKALTCLLQGKPFKLEERSVCDECPVKREKKAAGGQIKRTLDSVEFKQGQPWENTRCYMEQGFLCLGPVTLAGCGHKEGGNGTTVPRCIKGYMPCRGCFGPIRKGANPLVDMMSAISSIGLDAKQVPDRRALLNRYIGGQNRLRPLPARPK
;
A
#
# COMPACT_ATOMS: atom_id res chain seq x y z
N TYR A 1 -5.00 -5.55 8.17
CA TYR A 1 -4.91 -4.09 7.96
C TYR A 1 -6.16 -3.47 7.31
N GLY A 2 -7.18 -4.23 6.94
CA GLY A 2 -8.37 -3.76 6.26
C GLY A 2 -8.20 -3.49 4.76
N GLY A 3 -6.98 -3.37 4.28
CA GLY A 3 -6.65 -3.24 2.87
C GLY A 3 -7.39 -2.12 2.14
N ILE A 4 -7.62 -2.29 0.84
CA ILE A 4 -8.32 -1.32 -0.02
C ILE A 4 -9.77 -1.08 0.42
N PRO A 5 -10.57 -2.07 0.86
CA PRO A 5 -11.93 -1.81 1.36
C PRO A 5 -12.01 -0.76 2.46
N ALA A 6 -11.00 -0.67 3.32
CA ALA A 6 -10.94 0.34 4.39
C ALA A 6 -10.79 1.79 3.89
N MET A 7 -10.62 2.00 2.58
CA MET A 7 -10.71 3.33 1.97
C MET A 7 -12.08 3.98 2.20
N ALA A 8 -13.13 3.17 2.34
CA ALA A 8 -14.46 3.64 2.70
C ALA A 8 -14.47 4.42 4.03
N ASN A 9 -13.57 4.09 4.97
CA ASN A 9 -13.46 4.78 6.25
C ASN A 9 -13.09 6.27 6.16
N MET A 10 -12.74 6.77 4.98
CA MET A 10 -12.51 8.21 4.75
C MET A 10 -13.81 9.04 4.70
N PHE A 11 -14.94 8.37 4.51
CA PHE A 11 -16.24 9.00 4.33
C PHE A 11 -17.18 8.65 5.49
N PRO A 12 -18.06 9.58 5.92
CA PRO A 12 -19.19 9.24 6.76
C PRO A 12 -20.05 8.15 6.10
N LEU A 13 -20.66 7.28 6.91
CA LEU A 13 -21.50 6.19 6.39
C LEU A 13 -22.68 6.71 5.55
N ALA A 14 -23.28 7.82 5.95
CA ALA A 14 -24.36 8.46 5.21
C ALA A 14 -23.92 8.88 3.78
N ASP A 15 -22.70 9.43 3.65
CA ASP A 15 -22.15 9.81 2.35
C ASP A 15 -21.85 8.60 1.48
N LEU A 16 -21.46 7.48 2.09
CA LEU A 16 -21.27 6.22 1.36
C LEU A 16 -22.60 5.69 0.80
N TYR A 17 -23.66 5.68 1.60
CA TYR A 17 -25.00 5.30 1.14
C TYR A 17 -25.46 6.18 -0.02
N GLN A 18 -25.26 7.49 0.10
CA GLN A 18 -25.63 8.43 -0.95
C GLN A 18 -24.88 8.14 -2.26
N LYS A 19 -23.56 8.00 -2.19
CA LYS A 19 -22.73 7.76 -3.39
C LYS A 19 -22.97 6.40 -4.04
N VAL A 20 -23.19 5.36 -3.25
CA VAL A 20 -23.32 4.00 -3.78
C VAL A 20 -24.71 3.73 -4.34
N TYR A 21 -25.77 4.18 -3.67
CA TYR A 21 -27.12 3.79 -4.00
C TYR A 21 -27.97 4.88 -4.61
N ARG A 22 -27.60 6.18 -4.52
CA ARG A 22 -28.46 7.30 -4.94
C ARG A 22 -27.87 8.22 -6.00
N GLU A 23 -26.56 8.46 -5.97
CA GLU A 23 -25.88 9.43 -6.85
C GLU A 23 -24.91 8.81 -7.85
N SER A 24 -24.75 7.51 -7.86
CA SER A 24 -23.87 6.86 -8.83
C SER A 24 -24.47 6.94 -10.24
N LYS A 25 -23.63 7.28 -11.24
CA LYS A 25 -24.04 7.28 -12.65
C LYS A 25 -24.46 5.90 -13.18
N THR A 26 -24.17 4.85 -12.44
CA THR A 26 -24.41 3.45 -12.81
C THR A 26 -25.48 2.78 -11.96
N THR A 27 -26.11 3.50 -11.05
CA THR A 27 -27.19 3.01 -10.23
C THR A 27 -28.49 3.78 -10.53
N ASP A 28 -29.57 3.08 -10.75
CA ASP A 28 -30.90 3.67 -10.67
C ASP A 28 -31.10 4.12 -9.23
N ALA A 29 -31.50 5.39 -9.03
CA ALA A 29 -31.66 5.97 -7.69
C ALA A 29 -32.61 5.11 -6.84
N ALA A 30 -32.06 4.19 -6.08
CA ALA A 30 -32.76 3.17 -5.34
C ALA A 30 -32.62 3.36 -3.83
N GLU A 31 -33.52 2.79 -3.09
CA GLU A 31 -33.39 2.69 -1.63
C GLU A 31 -32.21 1.79 -1.27
N THR A 32 -31.58 2.07 -0.13
CA THR A 32 -30.54 1.22 0.40
C THR A 32 -31.12 -0.17 0.70
N PRO A 33 -30.54 -1.25 0.15
CA PRO A 33 -31.03 -2.60 0.43
C PRO A 33 -31.02 -2.88 1.93
N SER A 34 -32.14 -3.39 2.46
CA SER A 34 -32.31 -3.68 3.90
C SER A 34 -33.01 -5.00 4.16
N LYS A 35 -33.63 -5.59 3.14
CA LYS A 35 -34.37 -6.84 3.28
C LYS A 35 -33.39 -8.03 3.23
N ASP A 36 -33.46 -8.87 4.27
CA ASP A 36 -32.68 -10.11 4.39
C ASP A 36 -31.15 -9.95 4.37
N ILE A 37 -30.64 -8.73 4.59
CA ILE A 37 -29.21 -8.43 4.69
C ILE A 37 -28.92 -7.64 5.97
N PRO A 38 -27.75 -7.87 6.62
CA PRO A 38 -27.35 -7.07 7.77
C PRO A 38 -27.05 -5.63 7.36
N PRO A 39 -27.26 -4.65 8.26
CA PRO A 39 -26.83 -3.28 8.01
C PRO A 39 -25.31 -3.20 7.90
N LEU A 40 -24.81 -2.22 7.16
CA LEU A 40 -23.39 -1.92 7.15
C LEU A 40 -22.93 -1.49 8.54
N LEU A 41 -21.74 -1.94 8.92
CA LEU A 41 -21.07 -1.44 10.11
C LEU A 41 -20.73 0.05 9.95
N ASP A 42 -20.50 0.73 11.04
CA ASP A 42 -20.08 2.15 11.06
C ASP A 42 -18.76 2.40 10.29
N ARG A 43 -17.91 1.39 10.21
CA ARG A 43 -16.67 1.41 9.42
C ARG A 43 -16.21 0.00 9.04
N VAL A 44 -15.22 -0.08 8.17
CA VAL A 44 -14.48 -1.31 7.89
C VAL A 44 -13.43 -1.52 8.98
N TYR A 45 -13.51 -2.67 9.64
CA TYR A 45 -12.58 -3.10 10.67
C TYR A 45 -11.48 -4.00 10.09
N ALA A 46 -10.28 -3.94 10.66
CA ALA A 46 -9.31 -5.00 10.45
C ALA A 46 -9.71 -6.23 11.27
N VAL A 47 -9.32 -7.42 10.83
CA VAL A 47 -9.71 -8.68 11.50
C VAL A 47 -9.27 -8.70 12.96
N ASP A 48 -8.07 -8.19 13.24
CA ASP A 48 -7.49 -8.11 14.58
C ASP A 48 -8.12 -7.04 15.50
N GLU A 49 -9.07 -6.26 14.98
CA GLU A 49 -9.93 -5.38 15.80
C GLU A 49 -11.20 -6.09 16.28
N VAL A 50 -11.56 -7.21 15.68
CA VAL A 50 -12.81 -7.94 15.96
C VAL A 50 -12.53 -9.24 16.69
N VAL A 51 -11.47 -9.94 16.33
CA VAL A 51 -11.08 -11.23 16.92
C VAL A 51 -9.59 -11.23 17.28
N PRO A 52 -9.17 -11.98 18.31
CA PRO A 52 -7.76 -12.21 18.58
C PRO A 52 -7.07 -12.87 17.38
N VAL A 53 -5.90 -12.39 17.02
CA VAL A 53 -5.08 -12.90 15.92
C VAL A 53 -3.69 -13.24 16.44
N ASP A 54 -3.34 -14.52 16.40
CA ASP A 54 -2.04 -15.01 16.89
C ASP A 54 -0.89 -14.59 15.96
N VAL A 55 -1.10 -14.66 14.64
CA VAL A 55 -0.08 -14.35 13.64
C VAL A 55 -0.67 -13.56 12.48
N SER A 56 0.00 -12.46 12.13
CA SER A 56 -0.32 -11.67 10.94
C SER A 56 0.74 -11.88 9.87
N ILE A 57 0.34 -12.33 8.70
CA ILE A 57 1.21 -12.50 7.53
C ILE A 57 0.95 -11.35 6.56
N PRO A 58 1.96 -10.51 6.24
CA PRO A 58 1.78 -9.37 5.36
C PRO A 58 1.59 -9.76 3.91
N GLY A 59 0.94 -8.90 3.14
CA GLY A 59 0.84 -9.01 1.69
C GLY A 59 -0.60 -9.02 1.16
N CYS A 60 -0.78 -8.42 -0.02
CA CYS A 60 -2.06 -8.40 -0.74
C CYS A 60 -1.81 -8.65 -2.23
N PRO A 61 -1.68 -9.94 -2.64
CA PRO A 61 -1.59 -11.16 -1.83
C PRO A 61 -0.22 -11.33 -1.16
N THR A 62 -0.16 -12.22 -0.18
CA THR A 62 1.11 -12.59 0.47
C THR A 62 1.99 -13.48 -0.43
N ASN A 63 3.25 -13.66 -0.02
CA ASN A 63 4.18 -14.56 -0.69
C ASN A 63 4.01 -15.98 -0.12
N PRO A 64 3.86 -17.05 -0.95
CA PRO A 64 3.75 -18.43 -0.48
C PRO A 64 4.88 -18.86 0.45
N ASP A 65 6.13 -18.47 0.18
CA ASP A 65 7.28 -18.80 1.02
C ASP A 65 7.15 -18.24 2.44
N ILE A 66 6.54 -17.06 2.56
CA ILE A 66 6.26 -16.44 3.87
C ILE A 66 5.16 -17.21 4.60
N ILE A 67 4.14 -17.70 3.88
CA ILE A 67 3.09 -18.55 4.48
C ILE A 67 3.72 -19.82 5.04
N VAL A 68 4.54 -20.51 4.26
CA VAL A 68 5.24 -21.73 4.70
C VAL A 68 6.10 -21.44 5.92
N LYS A 69 6.88 -20.36 5.90
CA LYS A 69 7.70 -19.92 7.04
C LYS A 69 6.86 -19.65 8.30
N ALA A 70 5.74 -18.94 8.15
CA ALA A 70 4.85 -18.64 9.27
C ALA A 70 4.24 -19.92 9.87
N LEU A 71 3.72 -20.82 9.03
CA LEU A 71 3.17 -22.10 9.46
C LEU A 71 4.24 -22.97 10.16
N THR A 72 5.45 -23.02 9.61
CA THR A 72 6.56 -23.76 10.22
C THR A 72 6.90 -23.19 11.61
N CYS A 73 6.94 -21.88 11.76
CA CYS A 73 7.16 -21.26 13.06
C CYS A 73 6.06 -21.63 14.07
N LEU A 74 4.78 -21.58 13.64
CA LEU A 74 3.62 -21.93 14.49
C LEU A 74 3.69 -23.39 14.93
N LEU A 75 3.95 -24.34 14.03
CA LEU A 75 4.06 -25.77 14.35
C LEU A 75 5.23 -26.05 15.30
N GLN A 76 6.28 -25.23 15.30
CA GLN A 76 7.42 -25.36 16.19
C GLN A 76 7.26 -24.56 17.52
N GLY A 77 6.12 -23.91 17.72
CA GLY A 77 5.91 -23.02 18.89
C GLY A 77 6.83 -21.79 18.90
N LYS A 78 7.40 -21.40 17.75
CA LYS A 78 8.29 -20.26 17.62
C LYS A 78 7.54 -19.01 17.14
N PRO A 79 7.93 -17.81 17.61
CA PRO A 79 7.34 -16.58 17.13
C PRO A 79 7.68 -16.36 15.63
N PHE A 80 6.67 -16.07 14.83
CA PHE A 80 6.88 -15.64 13.45
C PHE A 80 7.18 -14.14 13.41
N LYS A 81 8.34 -13.79 12.84
CA LYS A 81 8.74 -12.40 12.65
C LYS A 81 9.48 -12.24 11.32
N LEU A 82 9.17 -11.19 10.59
CA LEU A 82 9.94 -10.73 9.44
C LEU A 82 10.92 -9.63 9.87
N GLU A 83 12.01 -9.49 9.14
CA GLU A 83 12.95 -8.40 9.35
C GLU A 83 12.31 -7.06 9.02
N GLU A 84 12.54 -6.06 9.86
CA GLU A 84 12.03 -4.69 9.68
C GLU A 84 12.86 -3.94 8.62
N ARG A 85 12.75 -4.35 7.37
CA ARG A 85 13.39 -3.74 6.20
C ARG A 85 12.35 -3.20 5.24
N SER A 86 12.73 -2.21 4.46
CA SER A 86 11.89 -1.65 3.40
C SER A 86 11.99 -2.47 2.10
N VAL A 87 10.99 -2.38 1.24
CA VAL A 87 11.08 -2.93 -0.13
C VAL A 87 12.28 -2.34 -0.87
N CYS A 88 12.71 -1.13 -0.54
CA CYS A 88 13.89 -0.53 -1.13
C CYS A 88 15.19 -1.30 -0.85
N ASP A 89 15.27 -2.04 0.25
CA ASP A 89 16.47 -2.78 0.63
C ASP A 89 16.62 -4.09 -0.17
N GLU A 90 15.55 -4.57 -0.79
CA GLU A 90 15.54 -5.71 -1.69
C GLU A 90 15.30 -5.33 -3.17
N CYS A 91 15.18 -4.03 -3.47
CA CYS A 91 14.85 -3.55 -4.81
C CYS A 91 16.14 -3.45 -5.66
N PRO A 92 16.22 -4.15 -6.81
CA PRO A 92 17.43 -4.20 -7.61
C PRO A 92 17.64 -2.94 -8.50
N VAL A 93 16.63 -2.06 -8.61
CA VAL A 93 16.74 -0.91 -9.52
C VAL A 93 17.87 0.05 -9.13
N LYS A 94 18.50 0.61 -10.13
CA LYS A 94 19.65 1.52 -9.96
C LYS A 94 19.23 2.82 -9.27
N ARG A 95 19.92 3.16 -8.18
CA ARG A 95 19.79 4.44 -7.50
C ARG A 95 20.99 5.31 -7.85
N GLU A 96 20.73 6.45 -8.44
CA GLU A 96 21.78 7.40 -8.83
C GLU A 96 21.99 8.49 -7.78
N LYS A 97 21.16 8.49 -6.72
CA LYS A 97 21.14 9.52 -5.64
C LYS A 97 20.95 10.94 -6.17
N LYS A 98 20.29 11.06 -7.31
CA LYS A 98 19.96 12.33 -7.93
C LYS A 98 18.55 12.75 -7.55
N ALA A 99 18.40 14.05 -7.25
CA ALA A 99 17.07 14.61 -7.06
C ALA A 99 16.21 14.40 -8.32
N ALA A 100 14.97 13.97 -8.11
CA ALA A 100 14.03 13.77 -9.22
C ALA A 100 13.71 15.09 -9.91
N GLY A 101 13.51 16.14 -9.11
CA GLY A 101 13.07 17.45 -9.58
C GLY A 101 11.66 17.42 -10.20
N GLY A 102 11.04 18.58 -10.34
CA GLY A 102 9.80 18.71 -11.08
C GLY A 102 8.55 18.17 -10.37
N GLN A 103 7.60 17.67 -11.16
CA GLN A 103 6.30 17.22 -10.70
C GLN A 103 6.24 15.72 -10.45
N ILE A 104 5.42 15.30 -9.48
CA ILE A 104 5.15 13.90 -9.23
C ILE A 104 4.33 13.31 -10.38
N LYS A 105 4.90 12.30 -11.04
CA LYS A 105 4.26 11.56 -12.12
C LYS A 105 3.30 10.50 -11.56
N ARG A 106 2.09 10.46 -12.09
CA ARG A 106 1.01 9.55 -11.65
C ARG A 106 0.73 8.43 -12.65
N THR A 107 1.01 8.65 -13.91
CA THR A 107 0.83 7.71 -15.02
C THR A 107 2.18 7.10 -15.40
N LEU A 108 2.18 5.90 -15.93
CA LEU A 108 3.39 5.14 -16.28
C LEU A 108 3.81 5.29 -17.74
N ASP A 109 3.22 6.23 -18.45
CA ASP A 109 3.47 6.54 -19.86
C ASP A 109 4.88 7.09 -20.15
N SER A 110 5.55 7.59 -19.12
CA SER A 110 6.88 8.19 -19.23
C SER A 110 7.95 7.49 -18.39
N VAL A 111 7.77 6.19 -18.12
CA VAL A 111 8.77 5.39 -17.39
C VAL A 111 9.99 5.17 -18.27
N GLU A 112 11.18 5.46 -17.71
CA GLU A 112 12.48 5.21 -18.36
C GLU A 112 12.86 3.75 -18.22
N PHE A 113 12.42 2.89 -19.12
CA PHE A 113 12.90 1.52 -19.24
C PHE A 113 12.80 1.04 -20.69
N LYS A 114 13.55 -0.01 -20.99
CA LYS A 114 13.45 -0.74 -22.27
C LYS A 114 12.99 -2.16 -21.98
N GLN A 115 12.06 -2.67 -22.77
CA GLN A 115 11.60 -4.04 -22.65
C GLN A 115 12.78 -5.02 -22.73
N GLY A 116 12.84 -5.98 -21.80
CA GLY A 116 13.96 -6.92 -21.70
C GLY A 116 15.22 -6.38 -21.03
N GLN A 117 15.23 -5.12 -20.62
CA GLN A 117 16.34 -4.56 -19.85
C GLN A 117 16.38 -5.18 -18.45
N PRO A 118 17.55 -5.58 -17.92
CA PRO A 118 17.70 -6.00 -16.54
C PRO A 118 17.24 -4.92 -15.56
N TRP A 119 16.61 -5.33 -14.47
CA TRP A 119 16.10 -4.37 -13.46
C TRP A 119 17.20 -3.51 -12.85
N GLU A 120 18.40 -4.05 -12.70
CA GLU A 120 19.57 -3.35 -12.18
C GLU A 120 20.00 -2.17 -13.07
N ASN A 121 19.62 -2.19 -14.33
CA ASN A 121 19.87 -1.09 -15.28
C ASN A 121 18.69 -0.11 -15.36
N THR A 122 17.56 -0.42 -14.71
CA THR A 122 16.41 0.48 -14.64
C THR A 122 16.64 1.50 -13.53
N ARG A 123 16.49 2.78 -13.84
CA ARG A 123 16.60 3.86 -12.84
C ARG A 123 15.47 3.78 -11.82
N CYS A 124 15.77 4.13 -10.56
CA CYS A 124 14.76 4.14 -9.48
C CYS A 124 13.53 4.98 -9.86
N TYR A 125 12.35 4.41 -9.69
CA TYR A 125 11.09 5.07 -10.03
C TYR A 125 10.88 6.39 -9.28
N MET A 126 11.28 6.47 -8.01
CA MET A 126 11.20 7.73 -7.27
C MET A 126 12.12 8.79 -7.88
N GLU A 127 13.34 8.40 -8.28
CA GLU A 127 14.28 9.31 -8.94
C GLU A 127 13.83 9.72 -10.34
N GLN A 128 12.91 8.95 -10.96
CA GLN A 128 12.21 9.35 -12.18
C GLN A 128 11.01 10.26 -11.92
N GLY A 129 10.67 10.55 -10.66
CA GLY A 129 9.55 11.38 -10.26
C GLY A 129 8.24 10.62 -9.98
N PHE A 130 8.23 9.27 -10.01
CA PHE A 130 7.01 8.50 -9.73
C PHE A 130 6.78 8.30 -8.24
N LEU A 131 5.50 8.27 -7.83
CA LEU A 131 5.12 7.92 -6.48
C LEU A 131 5.34 6.41 -6.25
N CYS A 132 6.43 6.07 -5.57
CA CYS A 132 6.79 4.70 -5.21
C CYS A 132 6.78 4.53 -3.70
N LEU A 133 5.96 3.60 -3.16
CA LEU A 133 5.83 3.36 -1.73
C LEU A 133 6.90 2.42 -1.15
N GLY A 134 7.94 2.10 -1.92
CA GLY A 134 9.04 1.23 -1.48
C GLY A 134 9.67 1.62 -0.16
N PRO A 135 9.99 2.91 0.09
CA PRO A 135 10.65 3.34 1.33
C PRO A 135 9.86 3.05 2.61
N VAL A 136 8.53 2.96 2.52
CA VAL A 136 7.63 2.83 3.69
C VAL A 136 6.94 1.47 3.75
N THR A 137 7.26 0.57 2.83
CA THR A 137 6.62 -0.75 2.71
C THR A 137 7.56 -1.84 3.20
N LEU A 138 7.04 -2.76 4.01
CA LEU A 138 7.78 -3.91 4.50
C LEU A 138 8.29 -4.79 3.34
N ALA A 139 9.54 -5.21 3.41
CA ALA A 139 10.19 -6.12 2.49
C ALA A 139 9.60 -7.55 2.55
N GLY A 140 9.93 -8.37 1.56
CA GLY A 140 9.54 -9.80 1.49
C GLY A 140 8.49 -10.12 0.42
N CYS A 141 8.01 -9.12 -0.34
CA CYS A 141 7.07 -9.38 -1.44
C CYS A 141 7.76 -9.96 -2.69
N GLY A 142 9.08 -9.83 -2.78
CA GLY A 142 9.86 -10.31 -3.90
C GLY A 142 10.06 -11.82 -3.89
N HIS A 143 10.35 -12.35 -5.07
CA HIS A 143 10.84 -13.71 -5.26
C HIS A 143 12.26 -13.66 -5.76
N LYS A 144 13.02 -14.70 -5.50
CA LYS A 144 14.34 -14.89 -6.12
C LYS A 144 14.16 -15.13 -7.61
N GLU A 145 14.78 -14.33 -8.43
CA GLU A 145 14.73 -14.41 -9.87
C GLU A 145 16.13 -14.72 -10.43
N GLY A 146 16.16 -15.59 -11.42
CA GLY A 146 17.39 -15.95 -12.10
C GLY A 146 18.38 -16.79 -11.28
N GLY A 147 19.48 -17.21 -11.92
CA GLY A 147 20.51 -18.06 -11.31
C GLY A 147 21.39 -17.37 -10.26
N ASN A 148 21.37 -16.05 -10.18
CA ASN A 148 22.15 -15.25 -9.22
C ASN A 148 21.39 -14.99 -7.90
N GLY A 149 20.14 -15.43 -7.78
CA GLY A 149 19.35 -15.31 -6.56
C GLY A 149 18.92 -13.89 -6.20
N THR A 150 18.96 -12.94 -7.12
CA THR A 150 18.48 -11.57 -6.91
C THR A 150 17.00 -11.57 -6.57
N THR A 151 16.63 -10.92 -5.47
CA THR A 151 15.22 -10.75 -5.08
C THR A 151 14.63 -9.56 -5.82
N VAL A 152 13.51 -9.78 -6.51
CA VAL A 152 12.82 -8.71 -7.24
C VAL A 152 11.42 -8.52 -6.68
N PRO A 153 11.10 -7.34 -6.10
CA PRO A 153 9.74 -7.02 -5.65
C PRO A 153 8.71 -7.12 -6.78
N ARG A 154 7.52 -7.64 -6.48
CA ARG A 154 6.49 -7.94 -7.50
C ARG A 154 6.14 -6.76 -8.42
N CYS A 155 6.01 -5.55 -7.87
CA CYS A 155 5.72 -4.37 -8.69
C CYS A 155 6.88 -4.06 -9.64
N ILE A 156 8.12 -4.18 -9.16
CA ILE A 156 9.33 -3.96 -9.97
C ILE A 156 9.41 -4.98 -11.10
N LYS A 157 9.10 -6.27 -10.82
CA LYS A 157 8.99 -7.30 -11.84
C LYS A 157 7.97 -6.94 -12.92
N GLY A 158 6.88 -6.28 -12.54
CA GLY A 158 5.87 -5.76 -13.46
C GLY A 158 6.18 -4.37 -14.02
N TYR A 159 7.42 -3.89 -13.91
CA TYR A 159 7.85 -2.56 -14.36
C TYR A 159 6.99 -1.41 -13.80
N MET A 160 6.65 -1.51 -12.51
CA MET A 160 5.82 -0.53 -11.81
C MET A 160 6.45 -0.11 -10.48
N PRO A 161 6.20 1.13 -10.03
CA PRO A 161 6.58 1.57 -8.69
C PRO A 161 5.82 0.78 -7.61
N CYS A 162 6.43 0.59 -6.44
CA CYS A 162 5.83 -0.11 -5.31
C CYS A 162 4.49 0.52 -4.91
N ARG A 163 3.48 -0.34 -4.69
CA ARG A 163 2.11 0.07 -4.33
C ARG A 163 1.80 0.03 -2.84
N GLY A 164 2.71 -0.50 -2.00
CA GLY A 164 2.53 -0.51 -0.55
C GLY A 164 1.75 -1.69 0.02
N CYS A 165 1.47 -2.73 -0.78
CA CYS A 165 0.55 -3.82 -0.41
C CYS A 165 1.05 -4.75 0.70
N PHE A 166 2.31 -4.67 1.09
CA PHE A 166 2.87 -5.42 2.22
C PHE A 166 2.73 -4.68 3.56
N GLY A 167 2.15 -3.49 3.54
CA GLY A 167 1.92 -2.70 4.74
C GLY A 167 3.18 -2.02 5.28
N PRO A 168 3.10 -1.44 6.48
CA PRO A 168 4.20 -0.67 7.07
C PRO A 168 5.35 -1.57 7.50
N ILE A 169 6.57 -1.01 7.53
CA ILE A 169 7.81 -1.72 7.90
C ILE A 169 7.71 -2.30 9.32
N ARG A 170 7.07 -1.59 10.24
CA ARG A 170 6.87 -2.01 11.64
C ARG A 170 5.47 -1.65 12.13
N LYS A 171 5.01 -2.38 13.13
CA LYS A 171 3.75 -2.07 13.82
C LYS A 171 3.82 -0.64 14.38
N GLY A 172 2.80 0.16 14.13
CA GLY A 172 2.75 1.55 14.61
C GLY A 172 3.43 2.59 13.73
N ALA A 173 4.22 2.21 12.71
CA ALA A 173 4.76 3.16 11.75
C ALA A 173 3.66 3.97 11.07
N ASN A 174 3.96 5.20 10.69
CA ASN A 174 3.06 6.07 9.95
C ASN A 174 3.56 6.26 8.51
N PRO A 175 3.15 5.42 7.56
CA PRO A 175 3.61 5.51 6.18
C PRO A 175 3.35 6.87 5.53
N LEU A 176 2.32 7.60 5.97
CA LEU A 176 2.05 8.94 5.47
C LEU A 176 3.20 9.91 5.82
N VAL A 177 3.60 9.96 7.09
CA VAL A 177 4.67 10.86 7.55
C VAL A 177 6.01 10.46 6.93
N ASP A 178 6.34 9.16 7.01
CA ASP A 178 7.61 8.64 6.51
C ASP A 178 7.74 8.85 4.99
N MET A 179 6.64 8.67 4.24
CA MET A 179 6.64 8.88 2.80
C MET A 179 6.73 10.37 2.41
N MET A 180 6.11 11.25 3.17
CA MET A 180 6.26 12.70 2.95
C MET A 180 7.72 13.12 3.08
N SER A 181 8.44 12.59 4.09
CA SER A 181 9.88 12.83 4.25
C SER A 181 10.68 12.25 3.08
N ALA A 182 10.37 11.01 2.66
CA ALA A 182 11.06 10.36 1.53
C ALA A 182 10.87 11.12 0.21
N ILE A 183 9.67 11.63 -0.08
CA ILE A 183 9.37 12.44 -1.27
C ILE A 183 10.18 13.74 -1.23
N SER A 184 10.18 14.44 -0.09
CA SER A 184 10.89 15.70 0.06
C SER A 184 12.42 15.52 -0.05
N SER A 185 12.97 14.41 0.45
CA SER A 185 14.40 14.13 0.41
C SER A 185 14.98 13.98 -1.01
N ILE A 186 14.14 13.65 -1.99
CA ILE A 186 14.52 13.56 -3.40
C ILE A 186 14.10 14.79 -4.24
N GLY A 187 13.72 15.88 -3.58
CA GLY A 187 13.37 17.14 -4.24
C GLY A 187 12.01 17.19 -4.90
N LEU A 188 11.09 16.26 -4.58
CA LEU A 188 9.71 16.31 -5.03
C LEU A 188 8.81 17.01 -3.99
N ASP A 189 7.85 17.80 -4.46
CA ASP A 189 6.87 18.43 -3.57
C ASP A 189 5.74 17.47 -3.20
N ALA A 190 5.76 17.01 -1.97
CA ALA A 190 4.73 16.13 -1.44
C ALA A 190 3.31 16.75 -1.42
N LYS A 191 3.17 18.07 -1.54
CA LYS A 191 1.86 18.74 -1.68
C LYS A 191 1.17 18.38 -3.01
N GLN A 192 1.93 17.97 -4.02
CA GLN A 192 1.39 17.53 -5.30
C GLN A 192 0.70 16.17 -5.25
N VAL A 193 0.78 15.44 -4.14
CA VAL A 193 0.01 14.20 -3.95
C VAL A 193 -1.38 14.57 -3.47
N PRO A 194 -2.42 14.61 -4.34
CA PRO A 194 -3.79 14.74 -3.88
C PRO A 194 -4.15 13.48 -3.09
N ASP A 195 -5.15 13.53 -2.25
CA ASP A 195 -5.58 12.38 -1.44
C ASP A 195 -4.44 11.64 -0.72
N ARG A 196 -3.47 12.38 -0.18
CA ARG A 196 -2.32 11.80 0.51
C ARG A 196 -2.70 10.72 1.51
N ARG A 197 -3.76 10.96 2.29
CA ARG A 197 -4.26 10.00 3.28
C ARG A 197 -4.68 8.70 2.62
N ALA A 198 -5.45 8.78 1.54
CA ALA A 198 -5.92 7.63 0.79
C ALA A 198 -4.76 6.84 0.17
N LEU A 199 -3.95 7.52 -0.63
CA LEU A 199 -2.88 6.87 -1.39
C LEU A 199 -1.83 6.21 -0.51
N LEU A 200 -1.43 6.86 0.57
CA LEU A 200 -0.33 6.40 1.41
C LEU A 200 -0.79 5.41 2.50
N ASN A 201 -2.08 5.37 2.81
CA ASN A 201 -2.63 4.46 3.82
C ASN A 201 -3.60 3.41 3.26
N ARG A 202 -3.75 3.30 1.93
CA ARG A 202 -4.79 2.44 1.34
C ARG A 202 -4.70 0.96 1.70
N TYR A 203 -3.54 0.47 2.08
CA TYR A 203 -3.37 -0.93 2.51
C TYR A 203 -3.40 -1.10 4.02
N ILE A 204 -3.52 -0.01 4.78
CA ILE A 204 -3.56 -0.01 6.24
C ILE A 204 -4.75 0.80 6.79
N GLY A 205 -5.77 1.02 5.98
CA GLY A 205 -6.92 1.87 6.32
C GLY A 205 -7.79 1.35 7.46
N GLY A 206 -7.74 0.06 7.77
CA GLY A 206 -8.28 -0.51 9.00
C GLY A 206 -7.54 0.00 10.23
N GLN A 207 -7.83 -0.55 11.40
CA GLN A 207 -7.22 -0.15 12.67
C GLN A 207 -7.33 1.37 12.92
N ASN A 208 -8.42 1.99 12.50
CA ASN A 208 -8.71 3.42 12.64
C ASN A 208 -7.65 4.37 11.98
N ARG A 209 -6.89 3.88 11.00
CA ARG A 209 -5.89 4.66 10.26
C ARG A 209 -6.50 5.63 9.26
N LEU A 210 -7.64 5.25 8.67
CA LEU A 210 -8.47 6.12 7.86
C LEU A 210 -9.79 6.36 8.58
N ARG A 211 -10.23 7.59 8.60
CA ARG A 211 -11.51 8.05 9.19
C ARG A 211 -11.90 9.37 8.55
N PRO A 212 -13.19 9.75 8.57
CA PRO A 212 -13.61 11.04 8.07
C PRO A 212 -12.82 12.17 8.73
N LEU A 213 -12.49 13.18 7.96
CA LEU A 213 -11.94 14.41 8.53
C LEU A 213 -13.06 15.18 9.21
N PRO A 214 -12.79 15.86 10.33
CA PRO A 214 -13.74 16.83 10.87
C PRO A 214 -14.12 17.85 9.79
N ALA A 215 -15.38 18.25 9.78
CA ALA A 215 -15.80 19.37 8.93
C ALA A 215 -14.92 20.58 9.23
N ARG A 216 -14.39 21.23 8.19
CA ARG A 216 -13.68 22.50 8.40
C ARG A 216 -14.66 23.50 8.97
N PRO A 217 -14.33 24.21 10.05
CA PRO A 217 -15.16 25.33 10.46
C PRO A 217 -15.27 26.31 9.28
N LYS A 218 -16.50 26.75 9.02
CA LYS A 218 -16.80 27.75 7.98
C LYS A 218 -16.20 29.09 8.36
#